data_1a015a3fa3d59e98c1f8d9767d616516
#
_entry.id   1a015a3fa3d59e98c1f8d9767d616516
#
_cell.length_a   1.000
_cell.length_b   1.000
_cell.length_c   1.000
_cell.angle_alpha   90.00
_cell.angle_beta   90.00
_cell.angle_gamma   90.00
#
_symmetry.space_group_name_H-M   'P 1'
#
loop_
_entity.id
_entity.type
_entity.pdbx_description
1 polymer ?
#
loop_
_entity_poly.entity_id
_entity_poly.type
_entity_poly.pdbx_seq_one_letter_code
_entity_poly.pdbx_strand_id
1 'polypeptide(L)'
;LWENLSQTLNFNVMMSQRGQYNIAHSPAGLDAHRRRANIMRANGIDAELLGRDEVRRRLPYLDYSDRACFPVEGAIFQARAGTARHDAVAWGYARAADRLGVDIIQQCEVTGFLRDGERIVGVETERGPIRAAKVGLAVAGHTSHLASKAGLKLPIESHALQAFVSEPVKPM
;
A
#
# COMPACT_ATOMS: atom_id res chain seq x y z
N LEU A 1 -5.05 -4.31 -12.45
CA LEU A 1 -3.70 -4.73 -12.03
C LEU A 1 -3.75 -5.94 -11.11
N TRP A 2 -4.34 -5.84 -9.92
CA TRP A 2 -4.29 -6.88 -8.89
C TRP A 2 -4.89 -8.22 -9.32
N GLU A 3 -6.01 -8.21 -10.04
CA GLU A 3 -6.72 -9.43 -10.49
C GLU A 3 -5.85 -10.35 -11.37
N ASN A 4 -4.99 -9.74 -12.17
CA ASN A 4 -4.14 -10.48 -13.11
C ASN A 4 -2.67 -10.60 -12.65
N LEU A 5 -2.35 -10.07 -11.45
CA LEU A 5 -0.96 -9.96 -11.02
C LEU A 5 -0.29 -11.33 -10.85
N SER A 6 -1.01 -12.32 -10.31
CA SER A 6 -0.49 -13.69 -10.17
C SER A 6 -0.12 -14.30 -11.52
N GLN A 7 -0.93 -14.06 -12.55
CA GLN A 7 -0.66 -14.54 -13.90
C GLN A 7 0.52 -13.80 -14.52
N THR A 8 0.54 -12.47 -14.41
CA THR A 8 1.62 -11.61 -14.94
C THR A 8 2.98 -11.99 -14.35
N LEU A 9 3.04 -12.27 -13.05
CA LEU A 9 4.27 -12.62 -12.36
C LEU A 9 4.60 -14.12 -12.45
N ASN A 10 3.66 -14.94 -12.93
CA ASN A 10 3.72 -16.41 -12.82
C ASN A 10 4.05 -16.83 -11.37
N PHE A 11 3.35 -16.22 -10.41
CA PHE A 11 3.54 -16.42 -8.98
C PHE A 11 2.27 -16.07 -8.22
N ASN A 12 1.79 -16.97 -7.35
CA ASN A 12 0.59 -16.72 -6.57
C ASN A 12 0.83 -15.64 -5.50
N VAL A 13 0.30 -14.44 -5.72
CA VAL A 13 0.38 -13.32 -4.77
C VAL A 13 -0.68 -13.41 -3.66
N MET A 14 -1.42 -14.49 -3.61
CA MET A 14 -2.45 -14.78 -2.60
C MET A 14 -3.48 -13.65 -2.49
N MET A 15 -3.93 -13.14 -3.64
CA MET A 15 -4.98 -12.14 -3.71
C MET A 15 -6.33 -12.75 -3.38
N SER A 16 -7.04 -12.17 -2.42
CA SER A 16 -8.39 -12.57 -2.02
C SER A 16 -9.33 -11.38 -2.15
N GLN A 17 -10.22 -11.42 -3.14
CA GLN A 17 -11.21 -10.38 -3.41
C GLN A 17 -12.51 -10.68 -2.66
N ARG A 18 -12.62 -10.14 -1.46
CA ARG A 18 -13.82 -10.30 -0.60
C ARG A 18 -14.54 -8.98 -0.36
N GLY A 19 -14.13 -7.96 -1.08
CA GLY A 19 -14.60 -6.60 -0.90
C GLY A 19 -13.87 -5.85 0.23
N GLN A 20 -14.14 -4.55 0.30
CA GLN A 20 -13.64 -3.67 1.34
C GLN A 20 -14.73 -2.69 1.74
N TYR A 21 -14.88 -2.50 3.05
CA TYR A 21 -15.72 -1.47 3.63
C TYR A 21 -14.85 -0.36 4.23
N ASN A 22 -15.14 0.88 3.88
CA ASN A 22 -14.65 2.05 4.59
C ASN A 22 -15.83 2.64 5.37
N ILE A 23 -15.82 2.48 6.68
CA ILE A 23 -16.92 2.88 7.55
C ILE A 23 -16.79 4.36 7.89
N ALA A 24 -17.89 5.10 7.83
CA ALA A 24 -18.00 6.46 8.31
C ALA A 24 -18.52 6.46 9.75
N HIS A 25 -17.85 7.19 10.62
CA HIS A 25 -18.19 7.31 12.05
C HIS A 25 -18.78 8.67 12.41
N SER A 26 -19.11 9.49 11.40
CA SER A 26 -19.76 10.78 11.58
C SER A 26 -20.48 11.20 10.30
N PRO A 27 -21.47 12.12 10.38
CA PRO A 27 -22.13 12.69 9.21
C PRO A 27 -21.13 13.33 8.23
N ALA A 28 -20.14 14.08 8.74
CA ALA A 28 -19.10 14.68 7.92
C ALA A 28 -18.24 13.62 7.21
N GLY A 29 -17.94 12.51 7.90
CA GLY A 29 -17.26 11.35 7.31
C GLY A 29 -18.09 10.72 6.20
N LEU A 30 -19.39 10.59 6.39
CA LEU A 30 -20.29 10.06 5.35
C LEU A 30 -20.35 10.98 4.13
N ASP A 31 -20.36 12.30 4.31
CA ASP A 31 -20.31 13.26 3.21
C ASP A 31 -18.96 13.21 2.46
N ALA A 32 -17.87 13.03 3.18
CA ALA A 32 -16.57 12.77 2.55
C ALA A 32 -16.60 11.47 1.72
N HIS A 33 -17.25 10.43 2.22
CA HIS A 33 -17.43 9.18 1.50
C HIS A 33 -18.30 9.33 0.25
N ARG A 34 -19.35 10.17 0.27
CA ARG A 34 -20.14 10.48 -0.93
C ARG A 34 -19.28 11.12 -2.04
N ARG A 35 -18.48 12.11 -1.69
CA ARG A 35 -17.54 12.74 -2.64
C ARG A 35 -16.53 11.74 -3.19
N ARG A 36 -15.94 10.92 -2.30
CA ARG A 36 -14.98 9.88 -2.69
C ARG A 36 -15.59 8.83 -3.61
N ALA A 37 -16.80 8.35 -3.31
CA ALA A 37 -17.51 7.39 -4.16
C ALA A 37 -17.75 7.94 -5.57
N ASN A 38 -18.12 9.22 -5.70
CA ASN A 38 -18.29 9.87 -7.00
C ASN A 38 -16.97 9.94 -7.77
N ILE A 39 -15.87 10.30 -7.12
CA ILE A 39 -14.53 10.33 -7.74
C ILE A 39 -14.12 8.93 -8.17
N MET A 40 -14.35 7.92 -7.34
CA MET A 40 -14.04 6.53 -7.68
C MET A 40 -14.81 6.07 -8.93
N ARG A 41 -16.13 6.32 -8.98
CA ARG A 41 -16.98 5.98 -10.13
C ARG A 41 -16.55 6.71 -11.40
N ALA A 42 -16.19 7.98 -11.29
CA ALA A 42 -15.68 8.77 -12.43
C ALA A 42 -14.36 8.22 -12.99
N ASN A 43 -13.61 7.47 -12.16
CA ASN A 43 -12.39 6.76 -12.56
C ASN A 43 -12.62 5.28 -12.89
N GLY A 44 -13.86 4.86 -13.11
CA GLY A 44 -14.19 3.48 -13.47
C GLY A 44 -14.04 2.46 -12.34
N ILE A 45 -14.04 2.91 -11.09
CA ILE A 45 -13.97 2.05 -9.91
C ILE A 45 -15.39 1.85 -9.37
N ASP A 46 -15.81 0.60 -9.26
CA ASP A 46 -17.08 0.27 -8.64
C ASP A 46 -17.06 0.64 -7.16
N ALA A 47 -17.85 1.63 -6.78
CA ALA A 47 -17.99 2.08 -5.41
C ALA A 47 -19.47 2.22 -5.07
N GLU A 48 -19.90 1.51 -4.06
CA GLU A 48 -21.27 1.54 -3.54
C GLU A 48 -21.29 2.33 -2.24
N LEU A 49 -22.17 3.33 -2.13
CA LEU A 49 -22.39 4.04 -0.90
C LEU A 49 -23.53 3.37 -0.15
N LEU A 50 -23.24 2.91 1.06
CA LEU A 50 -24.16 2.19 1.92
C LEU A 50 -24.60 3.08 3.08
N GLY A 51 -25.89 3.13 3.35
CA GLY A 51 -26.43 3.71 4.59
C GLY A 51 -26.25 2.75 5.79
N ARG A 52 -26.48 3.29 7.00
CA ARG A 52 -26.32 2.56 8.27
C ARG A 52 -27.04 1.21 8.28
N ASP A 53 -28.30 1.16 7.84
CA ASP A 53 -29.10 -0.06 7.87
C ASP A 53 -28.58 -1.13 6.92
N GLU A 54 -28.05 -0.71 5.76
CA GLU A 54 -27.44 -1.63 4.82
C GLU A 54 -26.11 -2.18 5.35
N VAL A 55 -25.29 -1.33 5.97
CA VAL A 55 -24.06 -1.78 6.64
C VAL A 55 -24.41 -2.77 7.75
N ARG A 56 -25.45 -2.51 8.55
CA ARG A 56 -25.89 -3.41 9.63
C ARG A 56 -26.33 -4.77 9.10
N ARG A 57 -27.01 -4.81 7.97
CA ARG A 57 -27.40 -6.11 7.35
C ARG A 57 -26.19 -6.91 6.87
N ARG A 58 -25.18 -6.23 6.31
CA ARG A 58 -23.98 -6.89 5.75
C ARG A 58 -22.93 -7.23 6.81
N LEU A 59 -22.82 -6.42 7.87
CA LEU A 59 -21.85 -6.54 8.95
C LEU A 59 -22.53 -6.57 10.34
N PRO A 60 -23.35 -7.58 10.64
CA PRO A 60 -24.18 -7.61 11.85
C PRO A 60 -23.39 -7.70 13.17
N TYR A 61 -22.11 -8.00 13.10
CA TYR A 61 -21.21 -8.16 14.25
C TYR A 61 -20.55 -6.84 14.73
N LEU A 62 -20.83 -5.71 14.08
CA LEU A 62 -20.36 -4.41 14.55
C LEU A 62 -21.29 -3.89 15.66
N ASP A 63 -20.75 -3.02 16.53
CA ASP A 63 -21.54 -2.35 17.55
C ASP A 63 -22.35 -1.18 16.95
N TYR A 64 -23.68 -1.33 16.96
CA TYR A 64 -24.63 -0.33 16.48
C TYR A 64 -25.40 0.34 17.62
N SER A 65 -24.98 0.13 18.87
CA SER A 65 -25.59 0.76 20.02
C SER A 65 -25.33 2.27 20.06
N ASP A 66 -26.18 3.01 20.78
CA ASP A 66 -25.99 4.43 21.01
C ASP A 66 -24.78 4.74 21.93
N ARG A 67 -24.18 3.71 22.52
CA ARG A 67 -22.99 3.80 23.37
C ARG A 67 -21.70 3.57 22.62
N ALA A 68 -21.76 3.22 21.33
CA ALA A 68 -20.58 2.98 20.52
C ALA A 68 -19.70 4.24 20.46
N CYS A 69 -18.42 4.12 20.85
CA CYS A 69 -17.47 5.22 20.76
C CYS A 69 -17.27 5.71 19.31
N PHE A 70 -17.46 4.82 18.34
CA PHE A 70 -17.37 5.10 16.91
C PHE A 70 -18.65 4.61 16.23
N PRO A 71 -19.72 5.43 16.23
CA PRO A 71 -21.00 5.05 15.63
C PRO A 71 -20.83 4.77 14.13
N VAL A 72 -21.62 3.86 13.61
CA VAL A 72 -21.65 3.55 12.17
C VAL A 72 -22.72 4.40 11.51
N GLU A 73 -22.31 5.37 10.67
CA GLU A 73 -23.22 6.23 9.90
C GLU A 73 -23.48 5.69 8.48
N GLY A 74 -22.57 4.90 7.98
CA GLY A 74 -22.60 4.30 6.64
C GLY A 74 -21.22 3.86 6.21
N ALA A 75 -21.07 3.46 4.96
CA ALA A 75 -19.79 3.02 4.41
C ALA A 75 -19.69 3.24 2.89
N ILE A 76 -18.48 3.27 2.37
CA ILE A 76 -18.22 2.91 0.97
C ILE A 76 -17.85 1.42 0.93
N PHE A 77 -18.51 0.70 0.06
CA PHE A 77 -18.18 -0.68 -0.27
C PHE A 77 -17.60 -0.78 -1.68
N GLN A 78 -16.53 -1.53 -1.82
CA GLN A 78 -15.92 -1.86 -3.09
C GLN A 78 -15.79 -3.38 -3.22
N ALA A 79 -16.63 -3.98 -4.05
CA ALA A 79 -16.73 -5.43 -4.17
C ALA A 79 -15.45 -6.10 -4.71
N ARG A 80 -14.75 -5.43 -5.64
CA ARG A 80 -13.52 -5.96 -6.26
C ARG A 80 -12.25 -5.67 -5.45
N ALA A 81 -12.36 -4.98 -4.33
CA ALA A 81 -11.26 -4.82 -3.39
C ALA A 81 -11.02 -6.12 -2.61
N GLY A 82 -9.88 -6.18 -1.94
CA GLY A 82 -9.53 -7.37 -1.16
C GLY A 82 -8.17 -7.21 -0.51
N THR A 83 -7.62 -8.32 -0.12
CA THR A 83 -6.29 -8.41 0.49
C THR A 83 -5.34 -9.22 -0.39
N ALA A 84 -4.08 -8.85 -0.39
CA ALA A 84 -3.00 -9.65 -0.94
C ALA A 84 -1.92 -9.82 0.13
N ARG A 85 -1.22 -10.92 0.12
CA ARG A 85 -0.09 -11.09 1.03
C ARG A 85 1.09 -10.26 0.54
N HIS A 86 1.50 -9.29 1.35
CA HIS A 86 2.56 -8.35 0.99
C HIS A 86 3.90 -9.04 0.70
N ASP A 87 4.24 -10.09 1.46
CA ASP A 87 5.42 -10.92 1.25
C ASP A 87 5.35 -11.68 -0.08
N ALA A 88 4.20 -12.31 -0.40
CA ALA A 88 4.00 -13.00 -1.66
C ALA A 88 4.09 -12.05 -2.87
N VAL A 89 3.57 -10.83 -2.73
CA VAL A 89 3.70 -9.78 -3.75
C VAL A 89 5.16 -9.41 -3.97
N ALA A 90 5.91 -9.14 -2.88
CA ALA A 90 7.32 -8.80 -2.94
C ALA A 90 8.15 -9.92 -3.59
N TRP A 91 7.94 -11.16 -3.18
CA TRP A 91 8.60 -12.33 -3.77
C TRP A 91 8.22 -12.55 -5.25
N GLY A 92 6.95 -12.32 -5.61
CA GLY A 92 6.49 -12.43 -6.99
C GLY A 92 7.24 -11.45 -7.92
N TYR A 93 7.34 -10.20 -7.51
CA TYR A 93 8.11 -9.19 -8.26
C TYR A 93 9.61 -9.50 -8.28
N ALA A 94 10.20 -9.87 -7.14
CA ALA A 94 11.63 -10.21 -7.08
C ALA A 94 11.98 -11.38 -8.01
N ARG A 95 11.19 -12.46 -7.99
CA ARG A 95 11.39 -13.60 -8.91
C ARG A 95 11.19 -13.22 -10.38
N ALA A 96 10.25 -12.32 -10.67
CA ALA A 96 10.07 -11.85 -12.04
C ALA A 96 11.24 -10.98 -12.50
N ALA A 97 11.75 -10.12 -11.63
CA ALA A 97 12.94 -9.30 -11.90
C ALA A 97 14.19 -10.17 -12.12
N ASP A 98 14.43 -11.14 -11.25
CA ASP A 98 15.53 -12.10 -11.36
C ASP A 98 15.50 -12.85 -12.71
N ARG A 99 14.33 -13.32 -13.15
CA ARG A 99 14.18 -13.95 -14.47
C ARG A 99 14.51 -13.01 -15.64
N LEU A 100 14.43 -11.70 -15.43
CA LEU A 100 14.80 -10.68 -16.42
C LEU A 100 16.26 -10.26 -16.31
N GLY A 101 17.07 -10.92 -15.47
CA GLY A 101 18.48 -10.67 -15.29
C GLY A 101 18.79 -9.52 -14.33
N VAL A 102 17.87 -9.17 -13.42
CA VAL A 102 18.13 -8.16 -12.40
C VAL A 102 18.83 -8.82 -11.21
N ASP A 103 20.01 -8.30 -10.87
CA ASP A 103 20.74 -8.71 -9.66
C ASP A 103 20.06 -8.12 -8.42
N ILE A 104 19.60 -8.98 -7.52
CA ILE A 104 18.97 -8.58 -6.26
C ILE A 104 19.93 -8.84 -5.10
N ILE A 105 20.49 -7.77 -4.55
CA ILE A 105 21.46 -7.85 -3.45
C ILE A 105 20.73 -7.53 -2.14
N GLN A 106 20.43 -8.56 -1.37
CA GLN A 106 19.78 -8.43 -0.07
C GLN A 106 20.80 -8.12 1.03
N GLN A 107 20.33 -7.54 2.16
CA GLN A 107 21.16 -7.21 3.31
C GLN A 107 22.42 -6.45 2.89
N CYS A 108 22.23 -5.40 2.10
CA CYS A 108 23.25 -4.53 1.58
C CYS A 108 22.79 -3.09 1.70
N GLU A 109 23.13 -2.45 2.79
CA GLU A 109 22.71 -1.07 3.06
C GLU A 109 23.43 -0.11 2.12
N VAL A 110 22.66 0.82 1.54
CA VAL A 110 23.20 1.94 0.78
C VAL A 110 23.54 3.06 1.76
N THR A 111 24.81 3.33 1.94
CA THR A 111 25.35 4.31 2.88
C THR A 111 25.54 5.69 2.26
N GLY A 112 25.70 5.79 0.94
CA GLY A 112 25.97 7.03 0.24
C GLY A 112 25.89 6.91 -1.28
N PHE A 113 26.39 7.93 -1.96
CA PHE A 113 26.41 8.02 -3.41
C PHE A 113 27.81 8.26 -3.94
N LEU A 114 28.20 7.51 -4.95
CA LEU A 114 29.41 7.80 -5.74
C LEU A 114 29.16 8.99 -6.65
N ARG A 115 30.08 9.95 -6.66
CA ARG A 115 29.99 11.17 -7.47
C ARG A 115 31.17 11.31 -8.42
N ASP A 116 30.88 11.91 -9.56
CA ASP A 116 31.83 12.44 -10.50
C ASP A 116 31.40 13.90 -10.79
N GLY A 117 32.04 14.85 -10.12
CA GLY A 117 31.56 16.21 -10.03
C GLY A 117 30.15 16.28 -9.39
N GLU A 118 29.21 16.87 -10.09
CA GLU A 118 27.81 16.96 -9.63
C GLU A 118 26.97 15.71 -9.99
N ARG A 119 27.52 14.82 -10.81
CA ARG A 119 26.81 13.66 -11.30
C ARG A 119 26.91 12.49 -10.32
N ILE A 120 25.78 11.81 -10.05
CA ILE A 120 25.77 10.52 -9.36
C ILE A 120 26.11 9.43 -10.36
N VAL A 121 27.16 8.63 -10.05
CA VAL A 121 27.69 7.54 -10.88
C VAL A 121 27.60 6.17 -10.19
N GLY A 122 26.86 6.08 -9.10
CA GLY A 122 26.67 4.85 -8.36
C GLY A 122 26.27 5.08 -6.91
N VAL A 123 26.36 4.02 -6.13
CA VAL A 123 26.05 4.01 -4.69
C VAL A 123 27.22 3.42 -3.90
N GLU A 124 27.39 3.91 -2.68
CA GLU A 124 28.25 3.31 -1.66
C GLU A 124 27.41 2.35 -0.84
N THR A 125 27.91 1.16 -0.59
CA THR A 125 27.22 0.15 0.20
C THR A 125 28.16 -0.46 1.24
N GLU A 126 27.60 -1.14 2.23
CA GLU A 126 28.37 -1.90 3.21
C GLU A 126 29.24 -3.00 2.57
N ARG A 127 28.89 -3.42 1.35
CA ARG A 127 29.63 -4.45 0.59
C ARG A 127 30.56 -3.87 -0.48
N GLY A 128 30.77 -2.55 -0.43
CA GLY A 128 31.60 -1.83 -1.39
C GLY A 128 30.79 -1.02 -2.40
N PRO A 129 31.48 -0.33 -3.30
CA PRO A 129 30.84 0.57 -4.25
C PRO A 129 30.20 -0.18 -5.43
N ILE A 130 29.01 0.25 -5.84
CA ILE A 130 28.34 -0.24 -7.04
C ILE A 130 28.19 0.93 -8.01
N ARG A 131 28.80 0.83 -9.19
CA ARG A 131 28.71 1.85 -10.23
C ARG A 131 27.50 1.63 -11.11
N ALA A 132 26.82 2.74 -11.47
CA ALA A 132 25.66 2.71 -12.35
C ALA A 132 25.54 4.02 -13.14
N ALA A 133 25.06 3.93 -14.36
CA ALA A 133 24.79 5.11 -15.19
C ALA A 133 23.61 5.94 -14.69
N LYS A 134 22.65 5.30 -13.99
CA LYS A 134 21.47 5.91 -13.39
C LYS A 134 21.16 5.22 -12.06
N VAL A 135 20.73 6.00 -11.09
CA VAL A 135 20.32 5.50 -9.76
C VAL A 135 18.88 5.93 -9.51
N GLY A 136 18.03 4.97 -9.18
CA GLY A 136 16.65 5.20 -8.78
C GLY A 136 16.47 4.97 -7.28
N LEU A 137 15.73 5.84 -6.59
CA LEU A 137 15.39 5.69 -5.18
C LEU A 137 13.96 5.18 -5.03
N ALA A 138 13.78 3.96 -4.53
CA ALA A 138 12.49 3.36 -4.22
C ALA A 138 12.50 2.85 -2.77
N VAL A 139 12.72 3.77 -1.82
CA VAL A 139 13.10 3.46 -0.43
C VAL A 139 12.04 3.87 0.60
N ALA A 140 10.82 4.10 0.15
CA ALA A 140 9.63 4.39 0.97
C ALA A 140 9.91 5.41 2.09
N GLY A 141 9.78 5.03 3.36
CA GLY A 141 9.99 5.91 4.51
C GLY A 141 11.40 6.49 4.67
N HIS A 142 12.40 5.95 3.97
CA HIS A 142 13.77 6.47 3.99
C HIS A 142 14.07 7.45 2.85
N THR A 143 13.05 7.83 2.06
CA THR A 143 13.23 8.65 0.86
C THR A 143 13.90 9.99 1.16
N SER A 144 13.42 10.76 2.14
CA SER A 144 14.02 12.06 2.49
C SER A 144 15.45 11.94 3.02
N HIS A 145 15.72 10.86 3.78
CA HIS A 145 17.06 10.61 4.31
C HIS A 145 18.08 10.35 3.20
N LEU A 146 17.78 9.43 2.28
CA LEU A 146 18.68 9.12 1.17
C LEU A 146 18.73 10.26 0.14
N ALA A 147 17.62 10.93 -0.14
CA ALA A 147 17.60 12.08 -1.03
C ALA A 147 18.50 13.21 -0.52
N SER A 148 18.52 13.47 0.80
CA SER A 148 19.42 14.48 1.39
C SER A 148 20.88 14.16 1.19
N LYS A 149 21.28 12.89 1.27
CA LYS A 149 22.66 12.45 0.93
C LYS A 149 23.00 12.68 -0.55
N ALA A 150 22.01 12.66 -1.43
CA ALA A 150 22.16 13.04 -2.82
C ALA A 150 22.12 14.55 -3.08
N GLY A 151 21.96 15.37 -2.02
CA GLY A 151 21.87 16.83 -2.13
C GLY A 151 20.46 17.31 -2.52
N LEU A 152 19.45 16.45 -2.46
CA LEU A 152 18.07 16.79 -2.80
C LEU A 152 17.24 17.00 -1.52
N LYS A 153 16.51 18.11 -1.46
CA LYS A 153 15.52 18.34 -0.40
C LYS A 153 14.14 18.07 -0.98
N LEU A 154 13.48 17.05 -0.46
CA LEU A 154 12.13 16.67 -0.86
C LEU A 154 11.12 17.07 0.22
N PRO A 155 9.92 17.57 -0.14
CA PRO A 155 8.85 17.89 0.82
C PRO A 155 8.10 16.61 1.24
N ILE A 156 8.83 15.66 1.77
CA ILE A 156 8.31 14.34 2.21
C ILE A 156 8.70 14.15 3.68
N GLU A 157 7.70 13.89 4.51
CA GLU A 157 7.88 13.50 5.90
C GLU A 157 7.40 12.09 6.11
N SER A 158 8.15 11.32 6.90
CA SER A 158 7.79 9.95 7.24
C SER A 158 7.16 9.91 8.62
N HIS A 159 5.96 9.34 8.69
CA HIS A 159 5.23 9.14 9.94
C HIS A 159 5.15 7.65 10.25
N ALA A 160 5.39 7.31 11.52
CA ALA A 160 5.18 5.95 12.00
C ALA A 160 3.68 5.66 12.08
N LEU A 161 3.25 4.59 11.40
CA LEU A 161 1.90 4.06 11.49
C LEU A 161 1.93 2.74 12.26
N GLN A 162 0.87 2.48 13.00
CA GLN A 162 0.68 1.20 13.67
C GLN A 162 -0.26 0.32 12.84
N ALA A 163 0.10 -0.94 12.70
CA ALA A 163 -0.75 -1.98 12.15
C ALA A 163 -0.92 -3.08 13.21
N PHE A 164 -2.14 -3.60 13.32
CA PHE A 164 -2.46 -4.68 14.22
C PHE A 164 -2.99 -5.86 13.42
N VAL A 165 -2.58 -7.04 13.80
CA VAL A 165 -3.08 -8.29 13.25
C VAL A 165 -3.63 -9.09 14.42
N SER A 166 -4.89 -9.52 14.31
CA SER A 166 -5.47 -10.41 15.30
C SER A 166 -4.90 -11.83 15.17
N GLU A 167 -5.00 -12.61 16.23
CA GLU A 167 -4.90 -14.05 16.08
C GLU A 167 -5.96 -14.58 15.12
N PRO A 168 -5.76 -15.76 14.54
CA PRO A 168 -6.76 -16.38 13.69
C PRO A 168 -8.11 -16.51 14.43
N VAL A 169 -9.15 -15.96 13.86
CA VAL A 169 -10.52 -16.08 14.35
C VAL A 169 -11.34 -16.92 13.39
N LYS A 170 -12.45 -17.48 13.87
CA LYS A 170 -13.37 -18.18 12.98
C LYS A 170 -13.89 -17.21 11.90
N PRO A 171 -14.09 -17.67 10.67
CA PRO A 171 -14.74 -16.87 9.64
C PRO A 171 -16.10 -16.38 10.13
N MET A 172 -16.36 -15.10 9.96
CA MET A 172 -17.62 -14.45 10.32
C MET A 172 -18.54 -14.39 9.10
#